data_76985b37be37a430570962b9036aee65
#
_entry.id   76985b37be37a430570962b9036aee65
#
_cell.length_a   1.000
_cell.length_b   1.000
_cell.length_c   1.000
_cell.angle_alpha   90.00
_cell.angle_beta   90.00
_cell.angle_gamma   90.00
#
_symmetry.space_group_name_H-M   'P 1'
#
loop_
_entity.id
_entity.type
_entity.pdbx_description
1 polymer ?
#
loop_
_entity_poly.entity_id
_entity_poly.type
_entity_poly.pdbx_seq_one_letter_code
_entity_poly.pdbx_strand_id
1 'polypeptide(L)'
;MTIAAEARSGADFVNLSSRYRADFPILEQLAPDGRPLIYLDHAATSQKPRQVLEALQQYYSCDNANVHRGAHQLSARATDAFEAARSTTAAFVGAASSREIVFTRNALSLIHI
;
A
#
# COMPACT_ATOMS: atom_id res chain seq x y z
N MET A 1 -28.36 -9.02 1.68
CA MET A 1 -27.61 -9.32 2.91
C MET A 1 -27.08 -7.97 3.42
N THR A 2 -27.79 -7.38 4.39
CA THR A 2 -27.50 -6.03 4.90
C THR A 2 -26.33 -6.12 5.86
N ILE A 3 -25.18 -5.58 5.50
CA ILE A 3 -24.05 -5.44 6.42
C ILE A 3 -24.40 -4.30 7.36
N ALA A 4 -24.82 -4.62 8.58
CA ALA A 4 -24.97 -3.64 9.65
C ALA A 4 -23.57 -3.09 9.97
N ALA A 5 -23.35 -1.82 9.65
CA ALA A 5 -22.19 -1.09 10.12
C ALA A 5 -22.35 -0.87 11.63
N GLU A 6 -21.72 -1.72 12.46
CA GLU A 6 -21.59 -1.45 13.88
C GLU A 6 -20.83 -0.13 14.05
N ALA A 7 -21.47 0.84 14.67
CA ALA A 7 -20.87 2.10 15.06
C ALA A 7 -19.75 1.83 16.08
N ARG A 8 -18.49 1.91 15.64
CA ARG A 8 -17.33 1.78 16.54
C ARG A 8 -17.30 2.92 17.55
N SER A 9 -17.04 2.61 18.80
CA SER A 9 -16.96 3.62 19.87
C SER A 9 -15.73 4.52 19.68
N GLY A 10 -15.76 5.75 20.20
CA GLY A 10 -14.60 6.66 20.16
C GLY A 10 -13.31 6.06 20.76
N ALA A 11 -13.44 5.16 21.74
CA ALA A 11 -12.34 4.42 22.34
C ALA A 11 -11.65 3.47 21.33
N ASP A 12 -12.40 2.88 20.40
CA ASP A 12 -11.85 1.99 19.37
C ASP A 12 -11.00 2.76 18.36
N PHE A 13 -11.36 3.99 18.03
CA PHE A 13 -10.58 4.85 17.12
C PHE A 13 -9.24 5.27 17.74
N VAL A 14 -9.22 5.62 19.03
CA VAL A 14 -7.98 5.96 19.75
C VAL A 14 -7.03 4.76 19.78
N ASN A 15 -7.55 3.56 19.99
CA ASN A 15 -6.75 2.34 20.02
C ASN A 15 -6.18 1.98 18.62
N LEU A 16 -6.93 2.20 17.52
CA LEU A 16 -6.46 1.97 16.17
C LEU A 16 -5.30 2.90 15.81
N SER A 17 -5.39 4.19 16.13
CA SER A 17 -4.32 5.16 15.81
C SER A 17 -3.02 4.84 16.56
N SER A 18 -3.09 4.46 17.83
CA SER A 18 -1.92 4.04 18.62
C SER A 18 -1.34 2.72 18.13
N ARG A 19 -2.19 1.77 17.72
CA ARG A 19 -1.78 0.46 17.24
C ARG A 19 -0.95 0.52 15.95
N TYR A 20 -1.34 1.36 15.00
CA TYR A 20 -0.68 1.42 13.69
C TYR A 20 0.35 2.53 13.55
N ARG A 21 0.43 3.48 14.50
CA ARG A 21 1.38 4.58 14.43
C ARG A 21 2.83 4.12 14.29
N ALA A 22 3.22 3.05 15.00
CA ALA A 22 4.57 2.50 14.97
C ALA A 22 4.96 1.89 13.61
N ASP A 23 3.99 1.57 12.76
CA ASP A 23 4.25 1.07 11.42
C ASP A 23 4.76 2.18 10.48
N PHE A 24 4.59 3.45 10.82
CA PHE A 24 4.95 4.59 9.98
C PHE A 24 6.17 5.33 10.54
N PRO A 25 7.39 5.07 10.02
CA PRO A 25 8.63 5.67 10.54
C PRO A 25 8.62 7.20 10.55
N ILE A 26 7.96 7.83 9.58
CA ILE A 26 7.86 9.30 9.53
C ILE A 26 7.15 9.88 10.75
N LEU A 27 6.26 9.14 11.38
CA LEU A 27 5.52 9.59 12.57
C LEU A 27 6.33 9.45 13.87
N GLU A 28 7.51 8.84 13.82
CA GLU A 28 8.46 8.81 14.97
C GLU A 28 9.10 10.17 15.21
N GLN A 29 9.05 11.07 14.23
CA GLN A 29 9.59 12.42 14.34
C GLN A 29 8.78 13.27 15.31
N LEU A 30 9.47 14.26 15.89
CA LEU A 30 8.84 15.30 16.70
C LEU A 30 8.63 16.56 15.84
N ALA A 31 7.55 17.26 16.10
CA ALA A 31 7.33 18.61 15.59
C ALA A 31 8.34 19.60 16.25
N PRO A 32 8.56 20.80 15.68
CA PRO A 32 9.50 21.80 16.23
C PRO A 32 9.25 22.18 17.69
N ASP A 33 8.03 21.99 18.17
CA ASP A 33 7.63 22.25 19.56
C ASP A 33 7.82 21.04 20.50
N GLY A 34 8.48 19.98 20.02
CA GLY A 34 8.77 18.75 20.77
C GLY A 34 7.58 17.78 20.92
N ARG A 35 6.44 18.08 20.34
CA ARG A 35 5.27 17.18 20.34
C ARG A 35 5.37 16.12 19.26
N PRO A 36 4.71 14.96 19.40
CA PRO A 36 4.63 13.96 18.35
C PRO A 36 4.06 14.56 17.05
N LEU A 37 4.70 14.24 15.92
CA LEU A 37 4.23 14.67 14.60
C LEU A 37 2.81 14.17 14.34
N ILE A 38 1.92 15.06 13.95
CA ILE A 38 0.58 14.75 13.46
C ILE A 38 0.54 15.07 11.96
N TYR A 39 0.14 14.08 11.15
CA TYR A 39 0.05 14.22 9.70
C TYR A 39 -1.40 13.96 9.24
N LEU A 40 -2.04 14.96 8.65
CA LEU A 40 -3.45 14.92 8.24
C LEU A 40 -3.65 15.16 6.74
N ASP A 41 -2.57 15.25 5.95
CA ASP A 41 -2.62 15.57 4.52
C ASP A 41 -2.49 14.33 3.62
N HIS A 42 -3.16 13.24 3.99
CA HIS A 42 -3.15 11.99 3.19
C HIS A 42 -3.82 12.13 1.82
N ALA A 43 -4.68 13.14 1.63
CA ALA A 43 -5.30 13.41 0.33
C ALA A 43 -4.28 13.83 -0.73
N ALA A 44 -3.26 14.61 -0.33
CA ALA A 44 -2.17 15.01 -1.21
C ALA A 44 -1.09 13.91 -1.31
N THR A 45 -0.66 13.35 -0.18
CA THR A 45 0.41 12.35 -0.13
C THR A 45 0.18 11.39 1.03
N SER A 46 -0.06 10.12 0.75
CA SER A 46 -0.13 9.08 1.78
C SER A 46 1.25 8.72 2.29
N GLN A 47 1.41 8.66 3.60
CA GLN A 47 2.63 8.15 4.23
C GLN A 47 2.75 6.64 4.03
N LYS A 48 3.98 6.14 3.97
CA LYS A 48 4.27 4.73 3.68
C LYS A 48 4.59 3.99 4.98
N PRO A 49 3.92 2.89 5.28
CA PRO A 49 4.29 2.05 6.40
C PRO A 49 5.61 1.33 6.12
N ARG A 50 6.26 0.86 7.17
CA ARG A 50 7.56 0.15 7.14
C ARG A 50 7.56 -1.00 6.14
N GLN A 51 6.50 -1.79 6.11
CA GLN A 51 6.33 -2.92 5.21
C GLN A 51 6.42 -2.52 3.72
N VAL A 52 5.86 -1.37 3.36
CA VAL A 52 5.94 -0.83 1.99
C VAL A 52 7.35 -0.34 1.67
N LEU A 53 8.00 0.34 2.61
CA LEU A 53 9.38 0.82 2.43
C LEU A 53 10.36 -0.35 2.27
N GLU A 54 10.22 -1.38 3.09
CA GLU A 54 11.03 -2.61 3.02
C GLU A 54 10.79 -3.36 1.70
N ALA A 55 9.55 -3.49 1.25
CA ALA A 55 9.24 -4.13 -0.04
C ALA A 55 9.85 -3.39 -1.22
N LEU A 56 9.82 -2.04 -1.21
CA LEU A 56 10.49 -1.22 -2.23
C LEU A 56 12.01 -1.40 -2.20
N GLN A 57 12.61 -1.36 -1.03
CA GLN A 57 14.04 -1.57 -0.85
C GLN A 57 14.46 -2.96 -1.33
N GLN A 58 13.73 -3.99 -0.94
CA GLN A 58 13.96 -5.38 -1.37
C GLN A 58 13.88 -5.51 -2.88
N TYR A 59 12.84 -4.95 -3.49
CA TYR A 59 12.68 -5.00 -4.95
C TYR A 59 13.87 -4.37 -5.68
N TYR A 60 14.23 -3.14 -5.33
CA TYR A 60 15.34 -2.46 -6.01
C TYR A 60 16.71 -3.07 -5.72
N SER A 61 16.90 -3.67 -4.56
CA SER A 61 18.18 -4.28 -4.18
C SER A 61 18.38 -5.69 -4.77
N CYS A 62 17.28 -6.44 -4.99
CA CYS A 62 17.38 -7.87 -5.27
C CYS A 62 16.63 -8.36 -6.51
N ASP A 63 15.53 -7.67 -6.91
CA ASP A 63 14.58 -8.24 -7.86
C ASP A 63 14.23 -7.28 -9.02
N ASN A 64 14.89 -6.12 -9.10
CA ASN A 64 14.57 -5.10 -10.10
C ASN A 64 14.82 -5.61 -11.52
N ALA A 65 13.76 -5.98 -12.20
CA ALA A 65 13.79 -6.47 -13.58
C ALA A 65 12.50 -6.13 -14.34
N ASN A 66 12.56 -6.29 -15.67
CA ASN A 66 11.40 -6.04 -16.53
C ASN A 66 10.35 -7.16 -16.34
N VAL A 67 9.16 -6.77 -15.93
CA VAL A 67 8.02 -7.67 -15.74
C VAL A 67 7.51 -8.17 -17.09
N HIS A 68 7.18 -9.46 -17.19
CA HIS A 68 6.62 -10.15 -18.37
C HIS A 68 7.48 -10.20 -19.64
N ARG A 69 8.70 -9.68 -19.65
CA ARG A 69 9.49 -9.56 -20.88
C ARG A 69 10.88 -10.17 -20.85
N GLY A 70 11.35 -10.64 -19.71
CA GLY A 70 12.67 -11.23 -19.59
C GLY A 70 12.64 -12.75 -19.51
N ALA A 71 13.60 -13.41 -20.15
CA ALA A 71 13.77 -14.87 -20.10
C ALA A 71 14.79 -15.30 -19.03
N HIS A 72 15.00 -14.49 -18.00
CA HIS A 72 15.97 -14.74 -16.93
C HIS A 72 15.30 -14.74 -15.55
N GLN A 73 15.97 -15.33 -14.57
CA GLN A 73 15.45 -15.56 -13.22
C GLN A 73 14.93 -14.30 -12.52
N LEU A 74 15.63 -13.16 -12.64
CA LEU A 74 15.16 -11.90 -12.03
C LEU A 74 13.81 -11.43 -12.61
N SER A 75 13.64 -11.55 -13.93
CA SER A 75 12.37 -11.20 -14.57
C SER A 75 11.24 -12.14 -14.17
N ALA A 76 11.51 -13.43 -13.98
CA ALA A 76 10.52 -14.37 -13.47
C ALA A 76 10.07 -13.95 -12.06
N ARG A 77 11.01 -13.73 -11.12
CA ARG A 77 10.69 -13.29 -9.75
C ARG A 77 9.91 -11.97 -9.72
N ALA A 78 10.31 -10.99 -10.52
CA ALA A 78 9.60 -9.71 -10.62
C ALA A 78 8.17 -9.89 -11.17
N THR A 79 7.99 -10.79 -12.14
CA THR A 79 6.68 -11.13 -12.70
C THR A 79 5.80 -11.83 -11.66
N ASP A 80 6.34 -12.81 -10.97
CA ASP A 80 5.60 -13.55 -9.93
C ASP A 80 5.13 -12.61 -8.81
N ALA A 81 6.01 -11.71 -8.35
CA ALA A 81 5.66 -10.71 -7.33
C ALA A 81 4.57 -9.74 -7.82
N PHE A 82 4.64 -9.28 -9.06
CA PHE A 82 3.65 -8.41 -9.67
C PHE A 82 2.27 -9.09 -9.78
N GLU A 83 2.22 -10.34 -10.24
CA GLU A 83 0.98 -11.09 -10.37
C GLU A 83 0.40 -11.49 -8.99
N ALA A 84 1.25 -11.78 -8.01
CA ALA A 84 0.81 -11.99 -6.64
C ALA A 84 0.16 -10.73 -6.04
N ALA A 85 0.75 -9.55 -6.25
CA ALA A 85 0.17 -8.29 -5.83
C ALA A 85 -1.19 -8.02 -6.51
N ARG A 86 -1.30 -8.33 -7.81
CA ARG A 86 -2.56 -8.22 -8.56
C ARG A 86 -3.64 -9.13 -7.98
N SER A 87 -3.31 -10.37 -7.69
CA SER A 87 -4.23 -11.35 -7.10
C SER A 87 -4.68 -10.94 -5.69
N THR A 88 -3.75 -10.45 -4.87
CA THR A 88 -4.06 -9.93 -3.53
C THR A 88 -5.00 -8.72 -3.60
N THR A 89 -4.77 -7.81 -4.54
CA THR A 89 -5.64 -6.66 -4.76
C THR A 89 -7.03 -7.08 -5.20
N ALA A 90 -7.14 -8.05 -6.13
CA ALA A 90 -8.42 -8.59 -6.56
C ALA A 90 -9.22 -9.17 -5.41
N ALA A 91 -8.59 -9.98 -4.57
CA ALA A 91 -9.22 -10.55 -3.38
C ALA A 91 -9.68 -9.46 -2.39
N PHE A 92 -8.87 -8.43 -2.17
CA PHE A 92 -9.18 -7.33 -1.26
C PHE A 92 -10.41 -6.52 -1.70
N VAL A 93 -10.53 -6.23 -3.00
CA VAL A 93 -11.66 -5.47 -3.54
C VAL A 93 -12.86 -6.33 -3.92
N GLY A 94 -12.78 -7.66 -3.77
CA GLY A 94 -13.85 -8.58 -4.12
C GLY A 94 -14.06 -8.76 -5.63
N ALA A 95 -13.02 -8.54 -6.45
CA ALA A 95 -13.07 -8.77 -7.88
C ALA A 95 -13.17 -10.28 -8.19
N ALA A 96 -13.89 -10.65 -9.25
CA ALA A 96 -14.06 -12.06 -9.64
C ALA A 96 -12.77 -12.65 -10.24
N SER A 97 -11.90 -11.82 -10.79
CA SER A 97 -10.63 -12.23 -11.40
C SER A 97 -9.56 -11.17 -11.24
N SER A 98 -8.30 -11.59 -11.10
CA SER A 98 -7.15 -10.67 -11.14
C SER A 98 -7.01 -9.93 -12.48
N ARG A 99 -7.63 -10.41 -13.54
CA ARG A 99 -7.70 -9.73 -14.86
C ARG A 99 -8.48 -8.41 -14.82
N GLU A 100 -9.34 -8.22 -13.81
CA GLU A 100 -10.09 -6.98 -13.60
C GLU A 100 -9.24 -5.88 -12.93
N ILE A 101 -8.02 -6.23 -12.46
CA ILE A 101 -7.12 -5.30 -11.80
C ILE A 101 -6.10 -4.75 -12.81
N VAL A 102 -6.11 -3.44 -13.00
CA VAL A 102 -5.14 -2.71 -13.81
C VAL A 102 -4.42 -1.68 -12.93
N PHE A 103 -3.10 -1.84 -12.78
CA PHE A 103 -2.30 -0.87 -12.05
C PHE A 103 -1.99 0.35 -12.93
N THR A 104 -2.28 1.54 -12.44
CA THR A 104 -2.02 2.81 -13.12
C THR A 104 -1.22 3.74 -12.20
N ARG A 105 -0.59 4.77 -12.77
CA ARG A 105 0.18 5.74 -11.98
C ARG A 105 -0.71 6.63 -11.11
N ASN A 106 -1.86 7.04 -11.65
CA ASN A 106 -2.84 7.90 -10.99
C ASN A 106 -4.14 7.92 -11.79
N ALA A 107 -5.17 8.60 -11.26
CA ALA A 107 -6.46 8.72 -11.92
C ALA A 107 -6.39 9.41 -13.31
N LEU A 108 -5.45 10.34 -13.52
CA LEU A 108 -5.28 11.00 -14.82
C LEU A 108 -4.75 10.05 -15.89
N SER A 109 -3.98 9.04 -15.53
CA SER A 109 -3.53 8.01 -16.47
C SER A 109 -4.68 7.19 -17.05
N LEU A 110 -5.82 7.11 -16.36
CA LEU A 110 -7.01 6.37 -16.80
C LEU A 110 -7.80 7.07 -17.91
N ILE A 111 -7.61 8.37 -18.10
CA ILE A 111 -8.31 9.14 -19.13
C ILE A 111 -7.83 8.74 -20.53
N HIS A 112 -6.66 8.12 -20.65
CA HIS A 112 -5.99 7.75 -21.89
C HIS A 112 -5.98 6.24 -22.17
N ILE A 113 -6.77 5.45 -21.42
CA ILE A 113 -6.92 4.01 -21.65
C ILE A 113 -8.11 3.72 -22.56
#